data_a05aabc4529424a3868c6ba980e67c3d
#
_entry.id   a05aabc4529424a3868c6ba980e67c3d
#
_cell.length_a   1.000
_cell.length_b   1.000
_cell.length_c   1.000
_cell.angle_alpha   90.00
_cell.angle_beta   90.00
_cell.angle_gamma   90.00
#
_symmetry.space_group_name_H-M   'P 1'
#
loop_
_entity.id
_entity.type
_entity.pdbx_description
1 polymer ?
#
loop_
_entity_poly.entity_id
_entity_poly.type
_entity_poly.pdbx_seq_one_letter_code
_entity_poly.pdbx_strand_id
1 'polypeptide(L)'
;MRKLQALGGAAVLLAALLLGGCSQEATDATPEQAAPAAAAEPTAAPTPTLSVNPLTGLNDGNYANKRPVAVTLRTLYGAQPQWGVAAADVLVEGVTEGGTASLMALYADVDSISRVGPVGPGRDLLLQAALPLNAVPVHIDKNIYAANLLNTLAYQDLDGYHVGKTAFAFDQSRQDAGYREENCWYTTGELIRNGLQSYGASAEGENTPLFRFGTRPEVAPENRNGTNLTVTFSKSDSEQLNYNEGTGLYEKLNADGSPMTDAESGQQVAFTNVFVLYASSGIKDDGYTRQYDMTGGIGIYLNGGAWEQISWTKEDATGPFTLTAADGTPLTVAPGKSFIAIWGGYYGQSLTLTAPDGTAQTLPEKPTLLESGISDEAAAAAEAELSAAQQYVDAQAAVDNATADLAEAESALADAQAALDADSENADLIAARDAAQARIDELNQTIADNQAILSSAPQPEETPAPTEAAEAAPEEAAPAE
;
A
#
# COMPACT_ATOMS: atom_id res chain seq x y z
N MET A 1 51.74 -8.86 -19.80
CA MET A 1 53.19 -8.90 -19.47
C MET A 1 53.39 -8.31 -18.10
N ARG A 2 54.02 -9.11 -17.22
CA ARG A 2 54.77 -8.78 -15.99
C ARG A 2 54.02 -8.02 -14.87
N LYS A 3 53.65 -8.65 -13.74
CA LYS A 3 54.47 -9.13 -12.59
C LYS A 3 55.27 -7.99 -11.95
N LEU A 4 55.26 -7.69 -10.66
CA LEU A 4 55.54 -8.46 -9.43
C LEU A 4 55.42 -7.51 -8.24
N GLN A 5 54.85 -7.92 -7.10
CA GLN A 5 55.53 -8.21 -5.82
C GLN A 5 56.17 -6.99 -5.11
N ALA A 6 56.17 -6.80 -3.84
CA ALA A 6 55.81 -7.47 -2.61
C ALA A 6 56.62 -6.80 -1.46
N LEU A 7 56.20 -7.07 -0.22
CA LEU A 7 56.96 -6.98 1.04
C LEU A 7 57.44 -5.58 1.50
N GLY A 8 57.31 -5.17 2.69
CA GLY A 8 57.33 -5.77 4.03
C GLY A 8 58.11 -4.84 4.93
N GLY A 9 57.90 -4.87 6.21
CA GLY A 9 58.93 -4.38 7.14
C GLY A 9 58.36 -3.69 8.40
N ALA A 10 58.28 -4.45 9.44
CA ALA A 10 58.20 -4.02 10.81
C ALA A 10 59.50 -3.35 11.26
N ALA A 11 59.41 -2.35 12.09
CA ALA A 11 60.55 -1.93 12.95
C ALA A 11 60.04 -1.38 14.30
N VAL A 12 60.41 -2.14 15.30
CA VAL A 12 60.44 -1.81 16.73
C VAL A 12 61.69 -0.94 17.02
N LEU A 13 61.61 0.01 17.95
CA LEU A 13 62.71 0.56 18.73
C LEU A 13 62.11 1.44 19.82
N LEU A 14 62.14 1.09 20.98
CA LEU A 14 62.93 0.97 22.23
C LEU A 14 63.97 2.07 22.47
N ALA A 15 64.01 2.54 23.65
CA ALA A 15 65.01 3.17 24.47
C ALA A 15 64.69 4.62 24.89
N ALA A 16 64.93 5.09 26.07
CA ALA A 16 65.44 4.68 27.34
C ALA A 16 65.74 5.94 28.16
N LEU A 17 65.38 5.93 29.42
CA LEU A 17 66.12 6.42 30.62
C LEU A 17 66.76 7.80 30.62
N LEU A 18 66.45 8.58 31.71
CA LEU A 18 67.35 9.19 32.65
C LEU A 18 66.55 9.66 33.85
N LEU A 19 66.60 9.02 35.00
CA LEU A 19 67.46 9.23 36.19
C LEU A 19 67.48 10.65 36.77
N GLY A 20 66.97 10.80 37.98
CA GLY A 20 67.18 11.87 38.91
C GLY A 20 66.56 11.45 40.24
N GLY A 21 67.43 11.01 41.15
CA GLY A 21 67.08 10.50 42.46
C GLY A 21 67.18 11.59 43.54
N CYS A 22 66.55 11.31 44.68
CA CYS A 22 67.11 11.52 46.02
C CYS A 22 66.15 11.04 47.09
N SER A 23 66.51 10.02 47.73
CA SER A 23 66.71 9.59 49.11
C SER A 23 65.69 9.96 50.21
N GLN A 24 65.42 8.91 51.01
CA GLN A 24 65.15 8.82 52.46
C GLN A 24 63.69 9.01 52.88
N GLU A 25 63.06 8.11 53.60
CA GLU A 25 63.42 7.33 54.78
C GLU A 25 62.44 6.07 54.91
N ALA A 26 62.95 4.98 55.41
CA ALA A 26 62.24 3.75 55.68
C ALA A 26 61.41 3.88 56.97
N THR A 27 60.14 3.52 56.86
CA THR A 27 59.38 2.96 58.00
C THR A 27 58.68 1.67 57.58
N ASP A 28 59.00 0.65 58.30
CA ASP A 28 58.41 -0.70 58.24
C ASP A 28 56.89 -0.64 58.33
N ALA A 29 56.21 -1.13 57.28
CA ALA A 29 54.84 -1.50 57.35
C ALA A 29 54.63 -2.78 56.51
N THR A 30 54.20 -3.82 57.15
CA THR A 30 53.80 -5.11 56.63
C THR A 30 52.90 -4.96 55.38
N PRO A 31 53.11 -5.72 54.29
CA PRO A 31 52.24 -5.63 53.15
C PRO A 31 50.87 -6.29 53.46
N GLU A 32 49.83 -5.48 53.55
CA GLU A 32 48.46 -5.89 53.54
C GLU A 32 48.13 -6.44 52.15
N GLN A 33 47.82 -7.72 52.08
CA GLN A 33 47.50 -8.43 50.85
C GLN A 33 46.19 -7.85 50.31
N ALA A 34 46.27 -7.06 49.22
CA ALA A 34 45.11 -6.54 48.52
C ALA A 34 44.24 -7.71 48.03
N ALA A 35 43.00 -7.79 48.51
CA ALA A 35 41.98 -8.71 47.97
C ALA A 35 41.79 -8.50 46.47
N PRO A 36 41.61 -9.57 45.69
CA PRO A 36 41.35 -9.41 44.23
C PRO A 36 40.06 -8.60 44.06
N ALA A 37 40.14 -7.55 43.25
CA ALA A 37 38.95 -6.78 42.82
C ALA A 37 37.91 -7.73 42.22
N ALA A 38 36.73 -7.77 42.85
CA ALA A 38 35.61 -8.53 42.31
C ALA A 38 35.38 -8.07 40.86
N ALA A 39 35.43 -8.99 39.90
CA ALA A 39 35.07 -8.75 38.54
C ALA A 39 33.64 -8.20 38.52
N ALA A 40 33.46 -7.00 37.93
CA ALA A 40 32.13 -6.45 37.74
C ALA A 40 31.28 -7.47 36.93
N GLU A 41 30.19 -7.93 37.50
CA GLU A 41 29.23 -8.76 36.79
C GLU A 41 28.79 -7.98 35.54
N PRO A 42 28.69 -8.62 34.36
CA PRO A 42 28.20 -7.94 33.15
C PRO A 42 26.78 -7.44 33.46
N THR A 43 26.61 -6.12 33.43
CA THR A 43 25.29 -5.49 33.53
C THR A 43 24.43 -6.08 32.39
N ALA A 44 23.41 -6.82 32.73
CA ALA A 44 22.47 -7.35 31.77
C ALA A 44 21.97 -6.17 30.89
N ALA A 45 22.01 -6.34 29.57
CA ALA A 45 21.44 -5.36 28.66
C ALA A 45 19.97 -5.13 29.06
N PRO A 46 19.47 -3.88 29.07
CA PRO A 46 18.09 -3.61 29.43
C PRO A 46 17.17 -4.44 28.53
N THR A 47 16.29 -5.21 29.14
CA THR A 47 15.24 -5.92 28.39
C THR A 47 14.41 -4.89 27.63
N PRO A 48 14.20 -5.05 26.32
CA PRO A 48 13.39 -4.11 25.56
C PRO A 48 11.99 -3.98 26.20
N THR A 49 11.57 -2.77 26.50
CA THR A 49 10.23 -2.51 27.01
C THR A 49 9.27 -2.64 25.83
N LEU A 50 8.47 -3.70 25.78
CA LEU A 50 7.40 -3.84 24.78
C LEU A 50 6.31 -2.80 25.06
N SER A 51 5.73 -2.27 24.01
CA SER A 51 4.54 -1.43 24.05
C SER A 51 3.51 -1.94 23.05
N VAL A 52 2.25 -1.56 23.27
CA VAL A 52 1.16 -1.96 22.38
C VAL A 52 1.33 -1.28 21.03
N ASN A 53 1.25 -2.06 19.94
CA ASN A 53 1.17 -1.55 18.57
C ASN A 53 -0.15 -0.75 18.41
N PRO A 54 -0.10 0.55 18.10
CA PRO A 54 -1.29 1.39 18.03
C PRO A 54 -2.25 1.00 16.88
N LEU A 55 -1.78 0.27 15.88
CA LEU A 55 -2.56 -0.12 14.72
C LEU A 55 -3.17 -1.53 14.85
N THR A 56 -2.55 -2.41 15.62
CA THR A 56 -2.99 -3.82 15.74
C THR A 56 -3.38 -4.23 17.16
N GLY A 57 -3.03 -3.46 18.18
CA GLY A 57 -3.25 -3.84 19.58
C GLY A 57 -2.34 -4.97 20.08
N LEU A 58 -1.35 -5.43 19.31
CA LEU A 58 -0.41 -6.47 19.68
C LEU A 58 0.75 -5.92 20.53
N ASN A 59 1.31 -6.76 21.40
CA ASN A 59 2.53 -6.45 22.18
C ASN A 59 3.74 -7.12 21.50
N ASP A 60 4.06 -6.73 20.29
CA ASP A 60 5.06 -7.38 19.43
C ASP A 60 6.29 -6.52 19.13
N GLY A 61 6.37 -5.30 19.67
CA GLY A 61 7.47 -4.38 19.44
C GLY A 61 7.55 -3.25 20.45
N ASN A 62 8.36 -2.24 20.14
CA ASN A 62 8.41 -0.99 20.87
C ASN A 62 7.92 0.15 19.97
N TYR A 63 6.72 0.64 20.25
CA TYR A 63 6.04 1.70 19.49
C TYR A 63 5.99 3.04 20.26
N ALA A 64 6.60 3.10 21.45
CA ALA A 64 6.67 4.34 22.22
C ALA A 64 7.41 5.44 21.43
N ASN A 65 6.80 6.61 21.33
CA ASN A 65 7.36 7.75 20.59
C ASN A 65 7.62 7.46 19.09
N LYS A 66 6.80 6.59 18.46
CA LYS A 66 6.86 6.33 17.02
C LYS A 66 5.55 6.76 16.36
N ARG A 67 5.65 7.62 15.36
CA ARG A 67 4.53 7.97 14.50
C ARG A 67 4.31 6.86 13.48
N PRO A 68 3.08 6.38 13.27
CA PRO A 68 2.79 5.50 12.16
C PRO A 68 3.15 6.14 10.81
N VAL A 69 3.39 5.32 9.81
CA VAL A 69 3.62 5.74 8.42
C VAL A 69 2.47 5.26 7.56
N ALA A 70 1.93 6.15 6.73
CA ALA A 70 0.79 5.89 5.87
C ALA A 70 1.18 6.08 4.39
N VAL A 71 1.42 4.98 3.68
CA VAL A 71 1.89 5.00 2.28
C VAL A 71 0.71 4.76 1.35
N THR A 72 0.44 5.72 0.46
CA THR A 72 -0.56 5.52 -0.60
C THR A 72 0.00 4.65 -1.72
N LEU A 73 -0.76 3.65 -2.14
CA LEU A 73 -0.38 2.67 -3.15
C LEU A 73 -1.32 2.75 -4.36
N ARG A 74 -0.79 2.39 -5.51
CA ARG A 74 -1.56 2.19 -6.73
C ARG A 74 -2.23 0.81 -6.69
N THR A 75 -3.51 0.74 -7.08
CA THR A 75 -4.33 -0.48 -7.04
C THR A 75 -4.58 -1.07 -8.41
N LEU A 76 -4.46 -0.28 -9.47
CA LEU A 76 -4.77 -0.73 -10.83
C LEU A 76 -4.01 -2.01 -11.19
N TYR A 77 -4.60 -2.85 -12.02
CA TYR A 77 -4.03 -4.12 -12.45
C TYR A 77 -2.57 -4.00 -12.92
N GLY A 78 -2.24 -2.96 -13.69
CA GLY A 78 -0.88 -2.67 -14.13
C GLY A 78 0.09 -2.26 -13.01
N ALA A 79 -0.38 -2.08 -11.77
CA ALA A 79 0.45 -1.81 -10.60
C ALA A 79 0.71 -3.06 -9.74
N GLN A 80 0.03 -4.16 -10.03
CA GLN A 80 0.16 -5.41 -9.29
C GLN A 80 1.30 -6.27 -9.85
N PRO A 81 1.91 -7.16 -9.03
CA PRO A 81 1.73 -7.26 -7.58
C PRO A 81 2.40 -6.10 -6.84
N GLN A 82 1.80 -5.68 -5.72
CA GLN A 82 2.37 -4.63 -4.86
C GLN A 82 3.44 -5.19 -3.92
N TRP A 83 4.35 -4.31 -3.49
CA TRP A 83 5.34 -4.61 -2.45
C TRP A 83 4.87 -4.09 -1.09
N GLY A 84 5.12 -4.83 -0.02
CA GLY A 84 4.95 -4.41 1.36
C GLY A 84 3.55 -4.60 1.93
N VAL A 85 2.54 -4.90 1.10
CA VAL A 85 1.12 -4.99 1.53
C VAL A 85 0.86 -6.07 2.58
N ALA A 86 1.59 -7.19 2.58
CA ALA A 86 1.45 -8.22 3.61
C ALA A 86 2.15 -7.83 4.92
N ALA A 87 3.14 -6.93 4.87
CA ALA A 87 3.82 -6.41 6.05
C ALA A 87 3.01 -5.31 6.76
N ALA A 88 2.12 -4.61 6.05
CA ALA A 88 1.30 -3.55 6.62
C ALA A 88 0.47 -4.04 7.81
N ASP A 89 0.34 -3.18 8.83
CA ASP A 89 -0.53 -3.41 9.98
C ASP A 89 -2.00 -3.22 9.63
N VAL A 90 -2.28 -2.24 8.75
CA VAL A 90 -3.62 -1.92 8.27
C VAL A 90 -3.56 -1.58 6.78
N LEU A 91 -4.53 -2.07 6.02
CA LEU A 91 -4.84 -1.57 4.69
C LEU A 91 -6.18 -0.83 4.71
N VAL A 92 -6.20 0.38 4.13
CA VAL A 92 -7.42 1.18 3.97
C VAL A 92 -7.66 1.39 2.48
N GLU A 93 -8.86 1.09 2.01
CA GLU A 93 -9.21 1.16 0.59
C GLU A 93 -10.56 1.85 0.38
N GLY A 94 -10.67 2.62 -0.70
CA GLY A 94 -11.92 3.28 -1.09
C GLY A 94 -11.79 3.96 -2.43
N VAL A 95 -12.91 4.13 -3.13
CA VAL A 95 -12.92 4.81 -4.43
C VAL A 95 -12.64 6.29 -4.26
N THR A 96 -11.70 6.79 -5.01
CA THR A 96 -11.29 8.20 -4.95
C THR A 96 -11.65 8.98 -6.20
N GLU A 97 -11.57 8.36 -7.36
CA GLU A 97 -11.83 9.02 -8.64
C GLU A 97 -12.35 7.98 -9.64
N GLY A 98 -13.37 8.34 -10.43
CA GLY A 98 -13.82 7.62 -11.61
C GLY A 98 -13.97 6.09 -11.48
N GLY A 99 -14.43 5.60 -10.33
CA GLY A 99 -14.53 4.16 -10.09
C GLY A 99 -13.21 3.47 -9.72
N THR A 100 -12.09 4.20 -9.65
CA THR A 100 -10.80 3.66 -9.22
C THR A 100 -10.66 3.75 -7.72
N ALA A 101 -10.43 2.62 -7.05
CA ALA A 101 -10.04 2.62 -5.64
C ALA A 101 -8.58 3.05 -5.48
N SER A 102 -8.28 3.63 -4.34
CA SER A 102 -6.92 3.90 -3.87
C SER A 102 -6.70 3.16 -2.57
N LEU A 103 -5.50 2.65 -2.38
CA LEU A 103 -5.09 1.86 -1.23
C LEU A 103 -4.09 2.64 -0.39
N MET A 104 -4.21 2.56 0.93
CA MET A 104 -3.22 3.07 1.87
C MET A 104 -2.75 1.94 2.78
N ALA A 105 -1.43 1.77 2.85
CA ALA A 105 -0.79 0.84 3.76
C ALA A 105 -0.25 1.60 4.98
N LEU A 106 -0.67 1.20 6.18
CA LEU A 106 -0.28 1.80 7.44
C LEU A 106 0.68 0.87 8.19
N TYR A 107 1.76 1.43 8.70
CA TYR A 107 2.79 0.74 9.46
C TYR A 107 3.00 1.48 10.78
N ALA A 108 2.96 0.78 11.91
CA ALA A 108 3.17 1.38 13.23
C ALA A 108 4.63 1.79 13.47
N ASP A 109 5.57 1.20 12.73
CA ASP A 109 7.00 1.48 12.83
C ASP A 109 7.62 1.62 11.44
N VAL A 110 8.23 2.76 11.17
CA VAL A 110 8.94 3.02 9.92
C VAL A 110 10.06 2.01 9.66
N ASP A 111 10.67 1.46 10.71
CA ASP A 111 11.75 0.44 10.60
C ASP A 111 11.25 -0.92 10.11
N SER A 112 9.95 -1.19 10.19
CA SER A 112 9.35 -2.42 9.66
C SER A 112 9.20 -2.43 8.14
N ILE A 113 9.41 -1.28 7.47
CA ILE A 113 9.18 -1.12 6.04
C ILE A 113 10.46 -1.48 5.26
N SER A 114 10.58 -2.73 4.80
CA SER A 114 11.67 -3.16 3.92
C SER A 114 11.54 -2.55 2.52
N ARG A 115 10.35 -2.65 1.93
CA ARG A 115 9.98 -2.05 0.64
C ARG A 115 8.47 -1.94 0.57
N VAL A 116 7.96 -0.82 0.07
CA VAL A 116 6.53 -0.61 -0.13
C VAL A 116 6.28 0.19 -1.42
N GLY A 117 5.30 -0.25 -2.19
CA GLY A 117 4.91 0.35 -3.46
C GLY A 117 4.11 -0.60 -4.37
N PRO A 118 3.80 -0.18 -5.60
CA PRO A 118 4.09 1.12 -6.21
C PRO A 118 3.40 2.26 -5.48
N VAL A 119 4.18 3.33 -5.20
CA VAL A 119 3.64 4.48 -4.46
C VAL A 119 2.71 5.29 -5.35
N GLY A 120 1.52 5.53 -4.85
CA GLY A 120 0.45 6.27 -5.50
C GLY A 120 0.33 7.71 -5.04
N PRO A 121 -0.59 8.48 -5.65
CA PRO A 121 -0.84 9.85 -5.27
C PRO A 121 -1.73 9.96 -4.02
N GLY A 122 -1.47 10.98 -3.21
CA GLY A 122 -2.24 11.30 -2.01
C GLY A 122 -3.68 11.71 -2.34
N ARG A 123 -4.62 11.18 -1.54
CA ARG A 123 -6.06 11.47 -1.67
C ARG A 123 -6.65 11.79 -0.30
N ASP A 124 -7.50 12.80 -0.25
CA ASP A 124 -8.08 13.32 1.00
C ASP A 124 -8.91 12.27 1.75
N LEU A 125 -9.60 11.38 1.05
CA LEU A 125 -10.30 10.25 1.66
C LEU A 125 -9.37 9.40 2.53
N LEU A 126 -8.25 8.97 1.96
CA LEU A 126 -7.29 8.11 2.65
C LEU A 126 -6.53 8.87 3.75
N LEU A 127 -6.21 10.15 3.53
CA LEU A 127 -5.59 10.99 4.56
C LEU A 127 -6.45 11.08 5.80
N GLN A 128 -7.77 11.15 5.67
CA GLN A 128 -8.69 11.18 6.82
C GLN A 128 -8.66 9.89 7.67
N ALA A 129 -8.15 8.79 7.15
CA ALA A 129 -7.90 7.58 7.94
C ALA A 129 -6.55 7.62 8.66
N ALA A 130 -5.55 8.34 8.13
CA ALA A 130 -4.18 8.40 8.65
C ALA A 130 -3.96 9.53 9.67
N LEU A 131 -4.56 10.70 9.43
CA LEU A 131 -4.34 11.91 10.25
C LEU A 131 -4.70 11.72 11.74
N PRO A 132 -5.78 10.99 12.12
CA PRO A 132 -6.11 10.71 13.52
C PRO A 132 -5.02 9.98 14.29
N LEU A 133 -4.17 9.24 13.60
CA LEU A 133 -3.09 8.42 14.16
C LEU A 133 -1.80 9.21 14.37
N ASN A 134 -1.78 10.50 14.04
CA ASN A 134 -0.57 11.30 13.87
C ASN A 134 0.42 10.65 12.88
N ALA A 135 -0.09 9.91 11.89
CA ALA A 135 0.73 9.21 10.92
C ALA A 135 1.46 10.18 9.99
N VAL A 136 2.60 9.74 9.45
CA VAL A 136 3.32 10.45 8.37
C VAL A 136 2.74 10.01 7.04
N PRO A 137 2.01 10.86 6.30
CA PRO A 137 1.55 10.54 4.97
C PRO A 137 2.72 10.49 3.98
N VAL A 138 2.78 9.44 3.16
CA VAL A 138 3.82 9.22 2.15
C VAL A 138 3.16 8.92 0.81
N HIS A 139 3.43 9.71 -0.22
CA HIS A 139 2.85 9.57 -1.54
C HIS A 139 3.73 10.24 -2.60
N ILE A 140 3.44 9.99 -3.87
CA ILE A 140 4.04 10.70 -4.99
C ILE A 140 2.92 11.45 -5.70
N ASP A 141 2.96 12.80 -5.62
CA ASP A 141 1.89 13.70 -6.04
C ASP A 141 0.64 13.61 -5.13
N LYS A 142 -0.28 14.54 -5.27
CA LYS A 142 -1.58 14.58 -4.58
C LYS A 142 -2.56 15.49 -5.31
N ASN A 143 -3.85 15.18 -5.21
CA ASN A 143 -4.86 16.05 -5.79
C ASN A 143 -5.06 17.33 -4.95
N ILE A 144 -5.79 18.29 -5.52
CA ILE A 144 -6.02 19.60 -4.89
C ILE A 144 -6.73 19.47 -3.54
N TYR A 145 -7.60 18.47 -3.35
CA TYR A 145 -8.36 18.28 -2.12
C TYR A 145 -7.46 17.75 -0.99
N ALA A 146 -6.56 16.81 -1.32
CA ALA A 146 -5.54 16.36 -0.37
C ALA A 146 -4.58 17.49 0.00
N ALA A 147 -4.15 18.29 -0.99
CA ALA A 147 -3.30 19.45 -0.75
C ALA A 147 -3.99 20.49 0.14
N ASN A 148 -5.26 20.83 -0.13
CA ASN A 148 -6.03 21.77 0.66
C ASN A 148 -6.24 21.28 2.10
N LEU A 149 -6.53 19.97 2.28
CA LEU A 149 -6.70 19.37 3.61
C LEU A 149 -5.41 19.50 4.44
N LEU A 150 -4.27 19.07 3.88
CA LEU A 150 -2.98 19.15 4.57
C LEU A 150 -2.55 20.59 4.86
N ASN A 151 -2.74 21.50 3.91
CA ASN A 151 -2.43 22.93 4.09
C ASN A 151 -3.30 23.59 5.16
N THR A 152 -4.61 23.29 5.19
CA THR A 152 -5.54 23.83 6.19
C THR A 152 -5.16 23.38 7.61
N LEU A 153 -4.70 22.14 7.74
CA LEU A 153 -4.28 21.58 9.02
C LEU A 153 -2.80 21.90 9.37
N ALA A 154 -2.06 22.54 8.46
CA ALA A 154 -0.61 22.70 8.55
C ALA A 154 0.12 21.38 8.83
N TYR A 155 -0.38 20.29 8.23
CA TYR A 155 0.10 18.94 8.45
C TYR A 155 1.17 18.59 7.41
N GLN A 156 2.31 18.07 7.87
CA GLN A 156 3.43 17.70 7.02
C GLN A 156 3.23 16.31 6.41
N ASP A 157 3.49 16.19 5.13
CA ASP A 157 3.53 14.97 4.36
C ASP A 157 4.90 14.77 3.70
N LEU A 158 5.16 13.57 3.23
CA LEU A 158 6.33 13.23 2.44
C LEU A 158 5.90 12.98 1.00
N ASP A 159 6.00 14.03 0.18
CA ASP A 159 5.58 14.00 -1.21
C ASP A 159 6.77 13.85 -2.16
N GLY A 160 6.77 12.77 -2.94
CA GLY A 160 7.82 12.47 -3.91
C GLY A 160 7.97 13.51 -5.01
N TYR A 161 6.94 14.29 -5.30
CA TYR A 161 7.02 15.42 -6.22
C TYR A 161 8.03 16.48 -5.72
N HIS A 162 8.15 16.67 -4.42
CA HIS A 162 9.05 17.64 -3.80
C HIS A 162 10.39 17.05 -3.39
N VAL A 163 10.43 15.83 -2.86
CA VAL A 163 11.67 15.21 -2.32
C VAL A 163 12.37 14.28 -3.29
N GLY A 164 11.65 13.77 -4.30
CA GLY A 164 12.20 12.90 -5.32
C GLY A 164 12.96 11.70 -4.74
N LYS A 165 14.14 11.44 -5.29
CA LYS A 165 14.98 10.28 -4.94
C LYS A 165 15.57 10.30 -3.53
N THR A 166 15.37 11.35 -2.74
CA THR A 166 15.75 11.38 -1.32
C THR A 166 14.90 10.42 -0.50
N ALA A 167 13.61 10.28 -0.86
CA ALA A 167 12.65 9.44 -0.14
C ALA A 167 12.10 8.29 -0.98
N PHE A 168 12.35 8.26 -2.29
CA PHE A 168 11.80 7.26 -3.20
C PHE A 168 12.89 6.70 -4.12
N ALA A 169 12.73 5.43 -4.46
CA ALA A 169 13.60 4.73 -5.39
C ALA A 169 12.78 4.17 -6.57
N PHE A 170 13.46 3.94 -7.66
CA PHE A 170 12.89 3.45 -8.90
C PHE A 170 13.37 2.02 -9.17
N ASP A 171 12.45 1.13 -9.50
CA ASP A 171 12.77 -0.23 -9.89
C ASP A 171 12.90 -0.33 -11.41
N GLN A 172 14.13 -0.28 -11.89
CA GLN A 172 14.42 -0.40 -13.29
C GLN A 172 14.07 -1.78 -13.85
N SER A 173 14.21 -2.84 -13.04
CA SER A 173 13.89 -4.20 -13.47
C SER A 173 12.42 -4.39 -13.75
N ARG A 174 11.56 -3.71 -12.96
CA ARG A 174 10.12 -3.68 -13.18
C ARG A 174 9.75 -2.90 -14.44
N GLN A 175 10.41 -1.78 -14.71
CA GLN A 175 10.23 -1.06 -15.97
C GLN A 175 10.70 -1.89 -17.18
N ASP A 176 11.86 -2.57 -17.05
CA ASP A 176 12.39 -3.43 -18.10
C ASP A 176 11.48 -4.65 -18.36
N ALA A 177 10.68 -5.06 -17.37
CA ALA A 177 9.63 -6.07 -17.51
C ALA A 177 8.31 -5.52 -18.09
N GLY A 178 8.27 -4.25 -18.57
CA GLY A 178 7.14 -3.66 -19.29
C GLY A 178 6.17 -2.88 -18.42
N TYR A 179 6.42 -2.73 -17.11
CA TYR A 179 5.56 -1.89 -16.25
C TYR A 179 5.73 -0.42 -16.59
N ARG A 180 4.64 0.34 -16.51
CA ARG A 180 4.67 1.80 -16.70
C ARG A 180 5.49 2.46 -15.61
N GLU A 181 6.14 3.57 -15.93
CA GLU A 181 7.04 4.31 -15.03
C GLU A 181 6.42 4.59 -13.66
N GLU A 182 5.16 5.03 -13.63
CA GLU A 182 4.44 5.32 -12.39
C GLU A 182 4.25 4.10 -11.48
N ASN A 183 4.34 2.88 -12.02
CA ASN A 183 4.19 1.63 -11.29
C ASN A 183 5.54 1.04 -10.83
N CYS A 184 6.64 1.76 -11.04
CA CYS A 184 7.99 1.32 -10.69
C CYS A 184 8.58 2.05 -9.46
N TRP A 185 7.88 3.05 -8.92
CA TRP A 185 8.35 3.83 -7.78
C TRP A 185 7.98 3.18 -6.45
N TYR A 186 8.94 3.08 -5.54
CA TYR A 186 8.76 2.53 -4.21
C TYR A 186 9.51 3.34 -3.15
N THR A 187 9.25 3.06 -1.88
CA THR A 187 10.01 3.59 -0.76
C THR A 187 10.38 2.49 0.23
N THR A 188 11.24 2.82 1.20
CA THR A 188 11.65 1.97 2.32
C THR A 188 11.65 2.80 3.59
N GLY A 189 11.71 2.16 4.76
CA GLY A 189 11.82 2.90 6.03
C GLY A 189 13.02 3.82 6.09
N GLU A 190 14.16 3.40 5.54
CA GLU A 190 15.36 4.24 5.45
C GLU A 190 15.15 5.47 4.54
N LEU A 191 14.57 5.27 3.36
CA LEU A 191 14.26 6.35 2.43
C LEU A 191 13.25 7.34 3.03
N ILE A 192 12.23 6.85 3.72
CA ILE A 192 11.28 7.72 4.44
C ILE A 192 11.99 8.57 5.49
N ARG A 193 12.88 7.98 6.30
CA ARG A 193 13.67 8.75 7.29
C ARG A 193 14.53 9.81 6.61
N ASN A 194 15.21 9.47 5.54
CA ASN A 194 16.06 10.40 4.78
C ASN A 194 15.22 11.56 4.22
N GLY A 195 14.03 11.27 3.68
CA GLY A 195 13.09 12.27 3.20
C GLY A 195 12.63 13.21 4.33
N LEU A 196 12.18 12.67 5.46
CA LEU A 196 11.74 13.45 6.62
C LEU A 196 12.88 14.34 7.16
N GLN A 197 14.07 13.79 7.29
CA GLN A 197 15.24 14.55 7.73
C GLN A 197 15.55 15.76 6.82
N SER A 198 15.34 15.61 5.51
CA SER A 198 15.57 16.69 4.55
C SER A 198 14.64 17.90 4.75
N TYR A 199 13.48 17.68 5.39
CA TYR A 199 12.51 18.72 5.78
C TYR A 199 12.64 19.17 7.25
N GLY A 200 13.55 18.58 8.02
CA GLY A 200 13.61 18.79 9.46
C GLY A 200 12.43 18.17 10.21
N ALA A 201 11.79 17.15 9.62
CA ALA A 201 10.71 16.39 10.22
C ALA A 201 11.20 15.02 10.74
N SER A 202 10.36 14.34 11.51
CA SER A 202 10.69 13.06 12.15
C SER A 202 9.52 12.06 12.06
N ALA A 203 9.87 10.78 12.01
CA ALA A 203 8.95 9.68 12.27
C ALA A 203 8.75 9.41 13.78
N GLU A 204 9.38 10.19 14.65
CA GLU A 204 9.18 10.15 16.09
C GLU A 204 8.06 11.10 16.51
N GLY A 205 7.31 10.71 17.53
CA GLY A 205 6.21 11.49 18.08
C GLY A 205 5.15 10.60 18.73
N GLU A 206 4.18 11.24 19.35
CA GLU A 206 3.04 10.55 19.94
C GLU A 206 2.22 9.84 18.84
N ASN A 207 1.64 8.72 19.18
CA ASN A 207 0.69 8.01 18.35
C ASN A 207 -0.64 7.81 19.08
N THR A 208 -1.70 7.59 18.32
CA THR A 208 -3.04 7.32 18.83
C THR A 208 -3.45 5.91 18.41
N PRO A 209 -4.01 5.08 19.28
CA PRO A 209 -4.55 3.78 18.87
C PRO A 209 -5.65 3.94 17.83
N LEU A 210 -5.60 3.11 16.77
CA LEU A 210 -6.60 3.12 15.71
C LEU A 210 -8.00 2.76 16.25
N PHE A 211 -8.05 1.73 17.11
CA PHE A 211 -9.27 1.22 17.71
C PHE A 211 -9.10 0.92 19.21
N ARG A 212 -10.22 0.65 19.87
CA ARG A 212 -10.23 0.04 21.20
C ARG A 212 -9.96 -1.45 21.07
N PHE A 213 -8.71 -1.87 21.16
CA PHE A 213 -8.32 -3.26 21.10
C PHE A 213 -8.55 -4.00 22.43
N GLY A 214 -8.90 -5.28 22.33
CA GLY A 214 -9.08 -6.14 23.48
C GLY A 214 -9.47 -7.57 23.10
N THR A 215 -9.45 -8.46 24.09
CA THR A 215 -9.82 -9.87 23.89
C THR A 215 -11.29 -9.97 23.46
N ARG A 216 -11.55 -10.72 22.40
CA ARG A 216 -12.90 -11.12 21.98
C ARG A 216 -13.12 -12.61 22.26
N PRO A 217 -14.37 -13.04 22.51
CA PRO A 217 -14.70 -14.45 22.58
C PRO A 217 -14.39 -15.16 21.25
N GLU A 218 -13.91 -16.39 21.33
CA GLU A 218 -13.77 -17.22 20.14
C GLU A 218 -15.14 -17.51 19.52
N VAL A 219 -15.22 -17.43 18.20
CA VAL A 219 -16.45 -17.73 17.45
C VAL A 219 -16.55 -19.22 17.24
N ALA A 220 -17.59 -19.86 17.81
CA ALA A 220 -17.88 -21.27 17.56
C ALA A 220 -18.18 -21.50 16.06
N PRO A 221 -17.75 -22.65 15.51
CA PRO A 221 -17.92 -22.93 14.07
C PRO A 221 -19.34 -22.74 13.54
N GLU A 222 -20.35 -23.12 14.32
CA GLU A 222 -21.77 -22.96 13.97
C GLU A 222 -22.25 -21.50 13.90
N ASN A 223 -21.48 -20.57 14.47
CA ASN A 223 -21.78 -19.13 14.46
C ASN A 223 -20.94 -18.36 13.40
N ARG A 224 -20.14 -19.06 12.62
CA ARG A 224 -19.33 -18.45 11.54
C ARG A 224 -20.21 -18.23 10.32
N ASN A 225 -20.85 -17.09 10.25
CA ASN A 225 -21.80 -16.69 9.21
C ASN A 225 -21.27 -15.60 8.28
N GLY A 226 -20.02 -15.16 8.46
CA GLY A 226 -19.37 -14.09 7.70
C GLY A 226 -18.01 -14.51 7.15
N THR A 227 -17.96 -15.59 6.34
CA THR A 227 -16.70 -16.20 5.91
C THR A 227 -16.22 -15.74 4.54
N ASN A 228 -17.11 -15.36 3.62
CA ASN A 228 -16.72 -14.94 2.29
C ASN A 228 -17.31 -13.56 2.01
N LEU A 229 -16.46 -12.55 2.00
CA LEU A 229 -16.80 -11.17 1.73
C LEU A 229 -16.32 -10.78 0.33
N THR A 230 -17.20 -10.15 -0.45
CA THR A 230 -16.81 -9.44 -1.67
C THR A 230 -17.25 -7.99 -1.55
N VAL A 231 -16.32 -7.07 -1.68
CA VAL A 231 -16.54 -5.62 -1.73
C VAL A 231 -16.30 -5.16 -3.17
N THR A 232 -17.36 -4.84 -3.89
CA THR A 232 -17.25 -4.28 -5.24
C THR A 232 -17.19 -2.77 -5.14
N PHE A 233 -16.08 -2.19 -5.52
CA PHE A 233 -15.85 -0.75 -5.57
C PHE A 233 -16.28 -0.16 -6.91
N SER A 234 -16.15 -0.91 -8.01
CA SER A 234 -16.60 -0.52 -9.35
C SER A 234 -16.78 -1.78 -10.21
N LYS A 235 -17.10 -1.61 -11.47
CA LYS A 235 -17.22 -2.75 -12.42
C LYS A 235 -15.89 -3.48 -12.65
N SER A 236 -14.77 -2.79 -12.48
CA SER A 236 -13.42 -3.32 -12.70
C SER A 236 -12.62 -3.50 -11.41
N ASP A 237 -13.19 -3.17 -10.25
CA ASP A 237 -12.46 -3.18 -8.98
C ASP A 237 -13.30 -3.85 -7.90
N SER A 238 -12.83 -4.98 -7.41
CA SER A 238 -13.54 -5.81 -6.45
C SER A 238 -12.56 -6.58 -5.58
N GLU A 239 -12.76 -6.49 -4.28
CA GLU A 239 -11.93 -7.15 -3.29
C GLU A 239 -12.64 -8.38 -2.72
N GLN A 240 -11.93 -9.49 -2.66
CA GLN A 240 -12.42 -10.74 -2.09
C GLN A 240 -11.59 -11.09 -0.85
N LEU A 241 -12.28 -11.36 0.26
CA LEU A 241 -11.67 -11.77 1.53
C LEU A 241 -12.38 -13.01 2.06
N ASN A 242 -11.66 -14.12 2.11
CA ASN A 242 -12.19 -15.40 2.54
C ASN A 242 -11.57 -15.84 3.87
N TYR A 243 -12.40 -16.17 4.85
CA TYR A 243 -11.94 -16.66 6.15
C TYR A 243 -11.38 -18.07 6.02
N ASN A 244 -10.12 -18.23 6.40
CA ASN A 244 -9.46 -19.53 6.48
C ASN A 244 -9.46 -20.01 7.93
N GLU A 245 -10.17 -21.10 8.20
CA GLU A 245 -10.26 -21.70 9.55
C GLU A 245 -8.92 -22.19 10.09
N GLY A 246 -8.01 -22.61 9.20
CA GLY A 246 -6.69 -23.12 9.58
C GLY A 246 -5.75 -22.04 10.10
N THR A 247 -5.85 -20.82 9.56
CA THR A 247 -5.04 -19.65 9.96
C THR A 247 -5.79 -18.73 10.91
N GLY A 248 -7.12 -18.77 10.93
CA GLY A 248 -7.97 -17.85 11.68
C GLY A 248 -8.02 -16.44 11.06
N LEU A 249 -7.63 -16.28 9.79
CA LEU A 249 -7.50 -15.00 9.11
C LEU A 249 -8.44 -14.92 7.90
N TYR A 250 -8.78 -13.70 7.53
CA TYR A 250 -9.39 -13.38 6.24
C TYR A 250 -8.28 -13.17 5.20
N GLU A 251 -8.18 -14.11 4.27
CA GLU A 251 -7.18 -14.13 3.21
C GLU A 251 -7.70 -13.35 1.99
N LYS A 252 -6.89 -12.38 1.52
CA LYS A 252 -7.24 -11.57 0.35
C LYS A 252 -6.94 -12.36 -0.93
N LEU A 253 -7.88 -12.31 -1.88
CA LEU A 253 -7.77 -12.97 -3.17
C LEU A 253 -7.76 -11.94 -4.31
N ASN A 254 -7.12 -12.30 -5.40
CA ASN A 254 -7.22 -11.60 -6.67
C ASN A 254 -8.59 -11.84 -7.31
N ALA A 255 -8.93 -11.09 -8.36
CA ALA A 255 -10.21 -11.20 -9.06
C ALA A 255 -10.45 -12.60 -9.67
N ASP A 256 -9.40 -13.34 -10.01
CA ASP A 256 -9.46 -14.72 -10.52
C ASP A 256 -9.61 -15.79 -9.42
N GLY A 257 -9.66 -15.35 -8.14
CA GLY A 257 -9.73 -16.23 -6.98
C GLY A 257 -8.39 -16.81 -6.52
N SER A 258 -7.29 -16.44 -7.16
CA SER A 258 -5.95 -16.82 -6.69
C SER A 258 -5.55 -16.01 -5.45
N PRO A 259 -4.65 -16.53 -4.58
CA PRO A 259 -4.15 -15.78 -3.44
C PRO A 259 -3.47 -14.47 -3.86
N MET A 260 -3.87 -13.33 -3.27
CA MET A 260 -3.12 -12.10 -3.42
C MET A 260 -1.84 -12.18 -2.61
N THR A 261 -0.69 -12.10 -3.27
CA THR A 261 0.63 -12.20 -2.63
C THR A 261 1.39 -10.88 -2.71
N ASP A 262 2.15 -10.63 -1.68
CA ASP A 262 3.09 -9.49 -1.59
C ASP A 262 4.35 -9.80 -2.40
N ALA A 263 4.69 -8.94 -3.35
CA ALA A 263 5.85 -9.14 -4.21
C ALA A 263 7.20 -9.05 -3.51
N GLU A 264 7.27 -8.41 -2.31
CA GLU A 264 8.51 -8.32 -1.52
C GLU A 264 8.75 -9.59 -0.70
N SER A 265 7.70 -10.07 0.00
CA SER A 265 7.82 -11.19 0.93
C SER A 265 7.34 -12.53 0.37
N GLY A 266 6.57 -12.54 -0.71
CA GLY A 266 5.88 -13.72 -1.22
C GLY A 266 4.75 -14.24 -0.31
N GLN A 267 4.41 -13.52 0.77
CA GLN A 267 3.37 -13.91 1.69
C GLN A 267 1.99 -13.51 1.18
N GLN A 268 0.99 -14.34 1.45
CA GLN A 268 -0.39 -13.98 1.18
C GLN A 268 -0.84 -12.84 2.09
N VAL A 269 -1.58 -11.89 1.52
CA VAL A 269 -2.19 -10.77 2.26
C VAL A 269 -3.38 -11.29 3.05
N ALA A 270 -3.36 -11.10 4.37
CA ALA A 270 -4.39 -11.62 5.27
C ALA A 270 -4.57 -10.76 6.52
N PHE A 271 -5.77 -10.78 7.11
CA PHE A 271 -6.20 -9.92 8.19
C PHE A 271 -6.95 -10.68 9.28
N THR A 272 -6.76 -10.25 10.53
CA THR A 272 -7.57 -10.70 11.66
C THR A 272 -8.94 -10.03 11.65
N ASN A 273 -8.99 -8.77 11.22
CA ASN A 273 -10.16 -7.91 11.25
C ASN A 273 -10.48 -7.35 9.87
N VAL A 274 -11.75 -7.34 9.50
CA VAL A 274 -12.22 -6.70 8.26
C VAL A 274 -13.36 -5.76 8.60
N PHE A 275 -13.27 -4.53 8.12
CA PHE A 275 -14.31 -3.50 8.27
C PHE A 275 -14.77 -3.05 6.90
N VAL A 276 -16.08 -2.89 6.75
CA VAL A 276 -16.65 -2.11 5.64
C VAL A 276 -17.42 -0.96 6.28
N LEU A 277 -16.87 0.23 6.18
CA LEU A 277 -17.46 1.46 6.72
C LEU A 277 -18.32 2.11 5.63
N TYR A 278 -19.61 2.18 5.85
CA TYR A 278 -20.56 2.82 4.94
C TYR A 278 -20.50 4.32 5.16
N ALA A 279 -20.12 5.06 4.14
CA ALA A 279 -20.04 6.50 4.16
C ALA A 279 -20.91 7.09 3.05
N SER A 280 -21.80 8.03 3.36
CA SER A 280 -22.54 8.76 2.35
C SER A 280 -21.59 9.42 1.36
N SER A 281 -21.82 9.22 0.07
CA SER A 281 -20.89 9.67 -0.95
C SER A 281 -21.57 10.50 -2.04
N GLY A 282 -20.81 11.38 -2.67
CA GLY A 282 -21.21 12.21 -3.80
C GLY A 282 -20.01 12.46 -4.71
N ILE A 283 -20.10 13.50 -5.52
CA ILE A 283 -19.02 13.95 -6.41
C ILE A 283 -18.65 15.37 -6.02
N LYS A 284 -17.36 15.67 -5.98
CA LYS A 284 -16.84 17.00 -5.69
C LYS A 284 -17.07 17.96 -6.87
N ASP A 285 -16.72 19.21 -6.67
CA ASP A 285 -16.93 20.32 -7.61
C ASP A 285 -16.11 20.19 -8.92
N ASP A 286 -15.09 19.31 -8.95
CA ASP A 286 -14.37 18.98 -10.17
C ASP A 286 -15.13 18.01 -11.10
N GLY A 287 -16.24 17.46 -10.65
CA GLY A 287 -17.13 16.60 -11.41
C GLY A 287 -16.74 15.13 -11.50
N TYR A 288 -15.62 14.70 -10.89
CA TYR A 288 -15.16 13.32 -10.97
C TYR A 288 -14.52 12.76 -9.68
N THR A 289 -13.97 13.60 -8.79
CA THR A 289 -13.43 13.14 -7.51
C THR A 289 -14.56 12.79 -6.56
N ARG A 290 -14.46 11.62 -5.90
CA ARG A 290 -15.45 11.21 -4.92
C ARG A 290 -15.37 12.06 -3.66
N GLN A 291 -16.55 12.48 -3.21
CA GLN A 291 -16.77 13.10 -1.91
C GLN A 291 -17.35 12.04 -0.97
N TYR A 292 -16.89 12.03 0.28
CA TYR A 292 -17.46 11.20 1.33
C TYR A 292 -17.78 12.04 2.55
N ASP A 293 -18.92 11.73 3.19
CA ASP A 293 -19.19 12.19 4.53
C ASP A 293 -18.45 11.28 5.52
N MET A 294 -17.33 11.78 6.03
CA MET A 294 -16.48 11.06 6.98
C MET A 294 -16.84 11.38 8.44
N THR A 295 -18.00 11.98 8.72
CA THR A 295 -18.43 12.27 10.10
C THR A 295 -19.03 11.04 10.79
N GLY A 296 -19.54 10.07 10.04
CA GLY A 296 -20.06 8.83 10.60
C GLY A 296 -20.96 8.06 9.64
N GLY A 297 -21.33 6.87 10.08
CA GLY A 297 -22.19 5.97 9.34
C GLY A 297 -22.41 4.65 10.07
N ILE A 298 -23.02 3.72 9.38
CA ILE A 298 -23.07 2.31 9.78
C ILE A 298 -21.95 1.55 9.08
N GLY A 299 -21.77 0.28 9.42
CA GLY A 299 -20.82 -0.59 8.77
C GLY A 299 -20.96 -2.03 9.22
N ILE A 300 -20.07 -2.86 8.77
CA ILE A 300 -19.93 -4.24 9.24
C ILE A 300 -18.50 -4.47 9.72
N TYR A 301 -18.39 -5.27 10.74
CA TYR A 301 -17.13 -5.76 11.30
C TYR A 301 -17.09 -7.28 11.24
N LEU A 302 -16.03 -7.84 10.66
CA LEU A 302 -15.82 -9.26 10.54
C LEU A 302 -14.58 -9.67 11.35
N ASN A 303 -14.73 -10.73 12.16
CA ASN A 303 -13.67 -11.32 12.96
C ASN A 303 -13.99 -12.79 13.27
N GLY A 304 -12.99 -13.67 13.17
CA GLY A 304 -13.16 -15.10 13.53
C GLY A 304 -14.18 -15.86 12.68
N GLY A 305 -14.46 -15.41 11.45
CA GLY A 305 -15.46 -16.02 10.56
C GLY A 305 -16.89 -15.56 10.80
N ALA A 306 -17.13 -14.68 11.77
CA ALA A 306 -18.44 -14.08 12.04
C ALA A 306 -18.45 -12.59 11.67
N TRP A 307 -19.66 -12.02 11.57
CA TRP A 307 -19.83 -10.60 11.34
C TRP A 307 -20.87 -9.99 12.28
N GLU A 308 -20.76 -8.68 12.49
CA GLU A 308 -21.75 -7.88 13.21
C GLU A 308 -21.90 -6.51 12.55
N GLN A 309 -23.11 -5.94 12.64
CA GLN A 309 -23.34 -4.54 12.26
C GLN A 309 -22.73 -3.64 13.34
N ILE A 310 -22.11 -2.55 12.88
CA ILE A 310 -21.53 -1.52 13.74
C ILE A 310 -22.03 -0.14 13.31
N SER A 311 -21.83 0.85 14.19
CA SER A 311 -21.86 2.27 13.83
C SER A 311 -20.46 2.85 14.03
N TRP A 312 -20.13 3.86 13.25
CA TRP A 312 -18.87 4.57 13.39
C TRP A 312 -19.11 6.08 13.33
N THR A 313 -18.31 6.83 14.07
CA THR A 313 -18.30 8.29 14.04
C THR A 313 -16.89 8.83 14.07
N LYS A 314 -16.73 10.04 13.56
CA LYS A 314 -15.48 10.78 13.48
C LYS A 314 -15.80 12.27 13.58
N GLU A 315 -15.16 12.99 14.50
CA GLU A 315 -15.50 14.40 14.77
C GLU A 315 -15.06 15.32 13.61
N ASP A 316 -13.84 15.13 13.15
CA ASP A 316 -13.25 15.89 12.03
C ASP A 316 -12.16 15.07 11.31
N ALA A 317 -11.41 15.68 10.40
CA ALA A 317 -10.37 15.00 9.64
C ALA A 317 -9.25 14.39 10.50
N THR A 318 -9.02 14.93 11.70
CA THR A 318 -8.00 14.50 12.66
C THR A 318 -8.55 13.72 13.85
N GLY A 319 -9.87 13.73 14.02
CA GLY A 319 -10.56 12.99 15.09
C GLY A 319 -10.49 11.48 14.88
N PRO A 320 -10.36 10.68 15.95
CA PRO A 320 -10.28 9.23 15.86
C PRO A 320 -11.61 8.61 15.42
N PHE A 321 -11.52 7.42 14.81
CA PHE A 321 -12.71 6.59 14.59
C PHE A 321 -13.24 6.07 15.94
N THR A 322 -14.51 6.34 16.22
CA THR A 322 -15.23 5.75 17.34
C THR A 322 -16.18 4.70 16.81
N LEU A 323 -15.97 3.44 17.22
CA LEU A 323 -16.77 2.30 16.78
C LEU A 323 -17.73 1.87 17.91
N THR A 324 -18.97 1.60 17.53
CA THR A 324 -20.05 1.19 18.45
C THR A 324 -20.71 -0.08 17.91
N ALA A 325 -20.87 -1.09 18.75
CA ALA A 325 -21.59 -2.31 18.43
C ALA A 325 -23.10 -2.06 18.30
N ALA A 326 -23.84 -3.00 17.74
CA ALA A 326 -25.28 -2.88 17.50
C ALA A 326 -26.11 -2.62 18.77
N ASP A 327 -25.61 -3.03 19.94
CA ASP A 327 -26.24 -2.80 21.25
C ASP A 327 -25.95 -1.41 21.84
N GLY A 328 -25.20 -0.55 21.14
CA GLY A 328 -24.82 0.79 21.58
C GLY A 328 -23.59 0.84 22.49
N THR A 329 -22.92 -0.29 22.76
CA THR A 329 -21.70 -0.30 23.54
C THR A 329 -20.46 -0.01 22.67
N PRO A 330 -19.38 0.57 23.24
CA PRO A 330 -18.14 0.74 22.51
C PRO A 330 -17.59 -0.59 21.99
N LEU A 331 -17.36 -0.70 20.68
CA LEU A 331 -16.84 -1.90 20.06
C LEU A 331 -15.42 -2.21 20.58
N THR A 332 -15.19 -3.45 20.94
CA THR A 332 -13.85 -3.99 21.21
C THR A 332 -13.36 -4.74 19.98
N VAL A 333 -12.21 -4.34 19.41
CA VAL A 333 -11.61 -4.94 18.23
C VAL A 333 -10.57 -5.98 18.65
N ALA A 334 -10.54 -7.13 18.00
CA ALA A 334 -9.54 -8.15 18.27
C ALA A 334 -8.13 -7.67 17.92
N PRO A 335 -7.10 -7.94 18.73
CA PRO A 335 -5.73 -7.63 18.34
C PRO A 335 -5.32 -8.37 17.05
N GLY A 336 -4.73 -7.65 16.11
CA GLY A 336 -4.27 -8.18 14.82
C GLY A 336 -4.45 -7.17 13.68
N LYS A 337 -3.95 -7.54 12.50
CA LYS A 337 -4.01 -6.72 11.28
C LYS A 337 -5.45 -6.47 10.83
N SER A 338 -5.69 -5.32 10.20
CA SER A 338 -7.02 -4.92 9.76
C SER A 338 -7.05 -4.52 8.28
N PHE A 339 -8.14 -4.89 7.59
CA PHE A 339 -8.55 -4.31 6.31
C PHE A 339 -9.77 -3.42 6.54
N ILE A 340 -9.75 -2.21 6.01
CA ILE A 340 -10.82 -1.22 6.15
C ILE A 340 -11.23 -0.76 4.76
N ALA A 341 -12.42 -1.15 4.31
CA ALA A 341 -13.06 -0.61 3.12
C ALA A 341 -13.93 0.60 3.48
N ILE A 342 -13.71 1.75 2.84
CA ILE A 342 -14.62 2.88 2.89
C ILE A 342 -15.52 2.79 1.66
N TRP A 343 -16.82 2.52 1.91
CA TRP A 343 -17.76 2.12 0.86
C TRP A 343 -18.95 3.07 0.77
N GLY A 344 -19.15 3.63 -0.42
CA GLY A 344 -20.18 4.64 -0.67
C GLY A 344 -21.55 4.07 -1.06
N GLY A 345 -21.62 2.81 -1.48
CA GLY A 345 -22.86 2.16 -1.88
C GLY A 345 -23.54 2.74 -3.13
N TYR A 346 -22.84 3.55 -3.91
CA TYR A 346 -23.40 4.20 -5.10
C TYR A 346 -23.50 3.26 -6.32
N TYR A 347 -23.92 3.79 -7.46
CA TYR A 347 -24.13 3.00 -8.68
C TYR A 347 -22.86 2.21 -9.09
N GLY A 348 -23.06 0.93 -9.40
CA GLY A 348 -21.97 0.01 -9.75
C GLY A 348 -21.26 -0.64 -8.57
N GLN A 349 -21.52 -0.19 -7.35
CA GLN A 349 -21.00 -0.80 -6.14
C GLN A 349 -21.96 -1.86 -5.56
N SER A 350 -21.41 -2.93 -5.04
CA SER A 350 -22.12 -3.96 -4.33
C SER A 350 -21.31 -4.54 -3.17
N LEU A 351 -22.00 -5.15 -2.24
CA LEU A 351 -21.41 -5.85 -1.12
C LEU A 351 -22.11 -7.18 -0.95
N THR A 352 -21.35 -8.27 -0.91
CA THR A 352 -21.90 -9.60 -0.64
C THR A 352 -21.13 -10.27 0.47
N LEU A 353 -21.86 -10.94 1.36
CA LEU A 353 -21.28 -11.69 2.47
C LEU A 353 -22.01 -13.02 2.56
N THR A 354 -21.27 -14.12 2.66
CA THR A 354 -21.87 -15.45 2.79
C THR A 354 -21.28 -16.24 3.94
N ALA A 355 -22.07 -17.16 4.46
CA ALA A 355 -21.64 -18.22 5.35
C ALA A 355 -20.84 -19.30 4.59
N PRO A 356 -20.20 -20.27 5.29
CA PRO A 356 -19.41 -21.33 4.65
C PRO A 356 -20.20 -22.20 3.68
N ASP A 357 -21.50 -22.35 3.88
CA ASP A 357 -22.41 -23.11 3.02
C ASP A 357 -22.93 -22.32 1.81
N GLY A 358 -22.46 -21.06 1.64
CA GLY A 358 -22.91 -20.16 0.60
C GLY A 358 -24.18 -19.37 0.92
N THR A 359 -24.75 -19.53 2.12
CA THR A 359 -25.95 -18.77 2.53
C THR A 359 -25.62 -17.28 2.62
N ALA A 360 -26.30 -16.47 1.80
CA ALA A 360 -26.11 -15.02 1.79
C ALA A 360 -26.62 -14.37 3.09
N GLN A 361 -25.87 -13.40 3.60
CA GLN A 361 -26.24 -12.61 4.77
C GLN A 361 -27.05 -11.39 4.35
N THR A 362 -28.02 -11.00 5.18
CA THR A 362 -28.76 -9.75 4.99
C THR A 362 -27.95 -8.61 5.60
N LEU A 363 -27.32 -7.82 4.74
CA LEU A 363 -26.49 -6.69 5.14
C LEU A 363 -27.32 -5.43 5.41
N PRO A 364 -26.78 -4.44 6.15
CA PRO A 364 -27.41 -3.14 6.32
C PRO A 364 -27.70 -2.45 4.97
N GLU A 365 -28.68 -1.55 4.99
CA GLU A 365 -29.00 -0.76 3.80
C GLU A 365 -27.82 0.13 3.39
N LYS A 366 -27.72 0.36 2.08
CA LYS A 366 -26.70 1.27 1.50
C LYS A 366 -26.81 2.67 2.09
N PRO A 367 -25.68 3.40 2.21
CA PRO A 367 -25.73 4.79 2.64
C PRO A 367 -26.52 5.66 1.66
N THR A 368 -27.10 6.72 2.16
CA THR A 368 -27.76 7.75 1.34
C THR A 368 -26.68 8.51 0.56
N LEU A 369 -26.92 8.76 -0.73
CA LEU A 369 -26.00 9.59 -1.51
C LEU A 369 -26.07 11.04 -1.07
N LEU A 370 -24.94 11.74 -1.10
CA LEU A 370 -24.90 13.18 -0.87
C LEU A 370 -25.53 13.90 -2.06
N GLU A 371 -26.25 14.98 -1.80
CA GLU A 371 -26.70 15.87 -2.88
C GLU A 371 -25.46 16.48 -3.56
N SER A 372 -25.15 15.97 -4.75
CA SER A 372 -24.17 16.59 -5.64
C SER A 372 -24.93 17.50 -6.60
N GLY A 373 -24.35 18.62 -7.01
CA GLY A 373 -24.90 19.47 -8.06
C GLY A 373 -24.97 18.79 -9.44
N ILE A 374 -24.60 17.51 -9.51
CA ILE A 374 -24.58 16.64 -10.69
C ILE A 374 -25.61 15.55 -10.43
N SER A 375 -26.54 15.32 -11.36
CA SER A 375 -27.51 14.23 -11.24
C SER A 375 -26.82 12.88 -11.15
N ASP A 376 -27.40 11.93 -10.40
CA ASP A 376 -26.87 10.56 -10.28
C ASP A 376 -26.66 9.90 -11.65
N GLU A 377 -27.49 10.23 -12.66
CA GLU A 377 -27.31 9.75 -14.02
C GLU A 377 -26.08 10.35 -14.71
N ALA A 378 -25.81 11.64 -14.54
CA ALA A 378 -24.62 12.29 -15.08
C ALA A 378 -23.35 11.82 -14.38
N ALA A 379 -23.40 11.62 -13.06
CA ALA A 379 -22.32 11.05 -12.29
C ALA A 379 -22.00 9.60 -12.73
N ALA A 380 -23.04 8.78 -12.90
CA ALA A 380 -22.91 7.40 -13.37
C ALA A 380 -22.39 7.35 -14.82
N ALA A 381 -22.77 8.30 -15.67
CA ALA A 381 -22.28 8.40 -17.05
C ALA A 381 -20.79 8.79 -17.09
N ALA A 382 -20.39 9.81 -16.32
CA ALA A 382 -18.99 10.23 -16.21
C ALA A 382 -18.10 9.13 -15.64
N GLU A 383 -18.58 8.41 -14.64
CA GLU A 383 -17.89 7.27 -14.03
C GLU A 383 -17.78 6.08 -15.00
N ALA A 384 -18.81 5.83 -15.80
CA ALA A 384 -18.78 4.80 -16.82
C ALA A 384 -17.78 5.14 -17.94
N GLU A 385 -17.70 6.42 -18.32
CA GLU A 385 -16.75 6.90 -19.32
C GLU A 385 -15.31 6.80 -18.84
N LEU A 386 -15.03 7.19 -17.59
CA LEU A 386 -13.71 7.09 -16.98
C LEU A 386 -13.29 5.64 -16.75
N SER A 387 -14.22 4.77 -16.31
CA SER A 387 -14.00 3.34 -16.18
C SER A 387 -13.72 2.68 -17.54
N ALA A 388 -14.39 3.12 -18.59
CA ALA A 388 -14.11 2.66 -19.95
C ALA A 388 -12.71 3.12 -20.40
N ALA A 389 -12.35 4.39 -20.15
CA ALA A 389 -11.02 4.90 -20.46
C ALA A 389 -9.92 4.13 -19.71
N GLN A 390 -10.13 3.81 -18.42
CA GLN A 390 -9.20 2.99 -17.65
C GLN A 390 -9.06 1.58 -18.19
N GLN A 391 -10.16 0.96 -18.62
CA GLN A 391 -10.14 -0.37 -19.24
C GLN A 391 -9.24 -0.41 -20.49
N TYR A 392 -9.20 0.66 -21.28
CA TYR A 392 -8.31 0.73 -22.44
C TYR A 392 -6.84 0.87 -22.04
N VAL A 393 -6.55 1.65 -20.99
CA VAL A 393 -5.19 1.77 -20.44
C VAL A 393 -4.69 0.43 -19.92
N ASP A 394 -5.55 -0.30 -19.20
CA ASP A 394 -5.21 -1.60 -18.64
C ASP A 394 -5.05 -2.66 -19.75
N ALA A 395 -5.91 -2.64 -20.76
CA ALA A 395 -5.80 -3.51 -21.92
C ALA A 395 -4.51 -3.25 -22.72
N GLN A 396 -4.11 -1.98 -22.89
CA GLN A 396 -2.84 -1.65 -23.55
C GLN A 396 -1.65 -2.18 -22.73
N ALA A 397 -1.64 -1.96 -21.43
CA ALA A 397 -0.59 -2.49 -20.55
C ALA A 397 -0.52 -4.03 -20.59
N ALA A 398 -1.69 -4.70 -20.62
CA ALA A 398 -1.75 -6.16 -20.73
C ALA A 398 -1.18 -6.66 -22.09
N VAL A 399 -1.45 -5.96 -23.19
CA VAL A 399 -0.89 -6.28 -24.51
C VAL A 399 0.62 -6.09 -24.51
N ASP A 400 1.12 -4.98 -23.96
CA ASP A 400 2.54 -4.66 -23.94
C ASP A 400 3.31 -5.69 -23.09
N ASN A 401 2.81 -6.04 -21.91
CA ASN A 401 3.41 -7.05 -21.05
C ASN A 401 3.38 -8.44 -21.68
N ALA A 402 2.22 -8.86 -22.21
CA ALA A 402 2.11 -10.17 -22.86
C ALA A 402 2.98 -10.28 -24.12
N THR A 403 3.20 -9.16 -24.84
CA THR A 403 4.09 -9.14 -26.01
C THR A 403 5.57 -9.28 -25.59
N ALA A 404 5.97 -8.68 -24.48
CA ALA A 404 7.31 -8.85 -23.93
C ALA A 404 7.56 -10.30 -23.47
N ASP A 405 6.61 -10.86 -22.69
CA ASP A 405 6.66 -12.24 -22.23
C ASP A 405 6.67 -13.25 -23.39
N LEU A 406 5.95 -12.94 -24.49
CA LEU A 406 5.89 -13.78 -25.69
C LEU A 406 7.27 -13.95 -26.33
N ALA A 407 8.05 -12.89 -26.41
CA ALA A 407 9.40 -12.96 -26.95
C ALA A 407 10.32 -13.86 -26.10
N GLU A 408 10.16 -13.84 -24.78
CA GLU A 408 10.88 -14.72 -23.86
C GLU A 408 10.42 -16.19 -24.00
N ALA A 409 9.11 -16.42 -24.08
CA ALA A 409 8.55 -17.75 -24.28
C ALA A 409 8.95 -18.38 -25.64
N GLU A 410 9.00 -17.57 -26.70
CA GLU A 410 9.49 -18.01 -28.03
C GLU A 410 10.98 -18.40 -27.98
N SER A 411 11.80 -17.64 -27.24
CA SER A 411 13.19 -18.00 -27.01
C SER A 411 13.31 -19.32 -26.25
N ALA A 412 12.54 -19.51 -25.19
CA ALA A 412 12.51 -20.74 -24.41
C ALA A 412 12.04 -21.95 -25.23
N LEU A 413 11.07 -21.76 -26.13
CA LEU A 413 10.63 -22.80 -27.07
C LEU A 413 11.74 -23.20 -28.05
N ALA A 414 12.46 -22.19 -28.58
CA ALA A 414 13.57 -22.45 -29.52
C ALA A 414 14.73 -23.24 -28.86
N ASP A 415 15.05 -22.86 -27.61
CA ASP A 415 16.07 -23.54 -26.82
C ASP A 415 15.68 -24.99 -26.48
N ALA A 416 14.41 -25.19 -26.04
CA ALA A 416 13.87 -26.51 -25.76
C ALA A 416 13.84 -27.40 -27.02
N GLN A 417 13.46 -26.84 -28.17
CA GLN A 417 13.47 -27.57 -29.45
C GLN A 417 14.87 -27.94 -29.88
N ALA A 418 15.88 -27.04 -29.76
CA ALA A 418 17.24 -27.33 -30.07
C ALA A 418 17.85 -28.45 -29.20
N ALA A 419 17.47 -28.44 -27.89
CA ALA A 419 17.89 -29.51 -26.98
C ALA A 419 17.19 -30.84 -27.32
N LEU A 420 15.94 -30.83 -27.73
CA LEU A 420 15.19 -32.03 -28.14
C LEU A 420 15.70 -32.61 -29.44
N ASP A 421 16.19 -31.79 -30.38
CA ASP A 421 16.81 -32.26 -31.63
C ASP A 421 18.08 -33.05 -31.34
N ALA A 422 18.78 -32.80 -30.24
CA ALA A 422 19.96 -33.53 -29.80
C ALA A 422 19.62 -34.83 -29.02
N ASP A 423 18.47 -34.90 -28.36
CA ASP A 423 17.98 -36.05 -27.56
C ASP A 423 16.43 -36.16 -27.65
N SER A 424 15.98 -36.69 -28.78
CA SER A 424 14.58 -36.66 -29.20
C SER A 424 13.62 -37.55 -28.37
N GLU A 425 14.15 -38.46 -27.55
CA GLU A 425 13.33 -39.35 -26.69
C GLU A 425 13.29 -38.90 -25.22
N ASN A 426 13.96 -37.78 -24.89
CA ASN A 426 14.01 -37.26 -23.53
C ASN A 426 12.66 -36.67 -23.10
N ALA A 427 12.01 -37.30 -22.11
CA ALA A 427 10.69 -36.92 -21.64
C ALA A 427 10.67 -35.52 -21.00
N ASP A 428 11.77 -35.14 -20.32
CA ASP A 428 11.84 -33.81 -19.66
C ASP A 428 11.98 -32.69 -20.69
N LEU A 429 12.70 -32.93 -21.81
CA LEU A 429 12.82 -31.97 -22.91
C LEU A 429 11.50 -31.85 -23.70
N ILE A 430 10.78 -32.96 -23.89
CA ILE A 430 9.43 -32.92 -24.47
C ILE A 430 8.51 -32.08 -23.60
N ALA A 431 8.49 -32.30 -22.27
CA ALA A 431 7.67 -31.55 -21.35
C ALA A 431 8.02 -30.05 -21.33
N ALA A 432 9.31 -29.71 -21.39
CA ALA A 432 9.76 -28.31 -21.46
C ALA A 432 9.31 -27.59 -22.73
N ARG A 433 9.42 -28.25 -23.90
CA ARG A 433 8.90 -27.72 -25.17
C ARG A 433 7.39 -27.51 -25.12
N ASP A 434 6.65 -28.50 -24.62
CA ASP A 434 5.18 -28.43 -24.54
C ASP A 434 4.72 -27.32 -23.57
N ALA A 435 5.43 -27.13 -22.46
CA ALA A 435 5.18 -26.04 -21.52
C ALA A 435 5.43 -24.67 -22.15
N ALA A 436 6.55 -24.50 -22.87
CA ALA A 436 6.85 -23.26 -23.59
C ALA A 436 5.79 -22.96 -24.68
N GLN A 437 5.35 -23.96 -25.43
CA GLN A 437 4.28 -23.79 -26.42
C GLN A 437 2.96 -23.40 -25.76
N ALA A 438 2.58 -24.04 -24.65
CA ALA A 438 1.36 -23.71 -23.93
C ALA A 438 1.40 -22.25 -23.40
N ARG A 439 2.57 -21.78 -22.94
CA ARG A 439 2.76 -20.39 -22.52
C ARG A 439 2.59 -19.40 -23.68
N ILE A 440 3.11 -19.72 -24.85
CA ILE A 440 2.93 -18.92 -26.08
C ILE A 440 1.44 -18.83 -26.43
N ASP A 441 0.71 -19.95 -26.37
CA ASP A 441 -0.71 -19.98 -26.71
C ASP A 441 -1.53 -19.13 -25.73
N GLU A 442 -1.23 -19.20 -24.41
CA GLU A 442 -1.85 -18.37 -23.38
C GLU A 442 -1.59 -16.87 -23.59
N LEU A 443 -0.33 -16.50 -23.88
CA LEU A 443 0.05 -15.11 -24.12
C LEU A 443 -0.62 -14.54 -25.38
N ASN A 444 -0.69 -15.32 -26.45
CA ASN A 444 -1.39 -14.93 -27.66
C ASN A 444 -2.91 -14.73 -27.42
N GLN A 445 -3.51 -15.56 -26.56
CA GLN A 445 -4.90 -15.36 -26.17
C GLN A 445 -5.08 -14.07 -25.37
N THR A 446 -4.19 -13.80 -24.41
CA THR A 446 -4.19 -12.56 -23.63
C THR A 446 -4.06 -11.33 -24.51
N ILE A 447 -3.17 -11.37 -25.50
CA ILE A 447 -2.98 -10.29 -26.49
C ILE A 447 -4.28 -10.10 -27.29
N ALA A 448 -4.86 -11.17 -27.82
CA ALA A 448 -6.06 -11.11 -28.65
C ALA A 448 -7.27 -10.54 -27.89
N ASP A 449 -7.47 -10.99 -26.65
CA ASP A 449 -8.59 -10.54 -25.81
C ASP A 449 -8.47 -9.04 -25.50
N ASN A 450 -7.28 -8.57 -25.12
CA ASN A 450 -7.04 -7.17 -24.81
C ASN A 450 -7.02 -6.27 -26.07
N GLN A 451 -6.54 -6.76 -27.21
CA GLN A 451 -6.67 -6.06 -28.49
C GLN A 451 -8.14 -5.89 -28.92
N ALA A 452 -9.00 -6.84 -28.60
CA ALA A 452 -10.43 -6.71 -28.83
C ALA A 452 -11.04 -5.55 -28.00
N ILE A 453 -10.60 -5.39 -26.74
CA ILE A 453 -10.98 -4.25 -25.91
C ILE A 453 -10.48 -2.94 -26.55
N LEU A 454 -9.21 -2.87 -26.92
CA LEU A 454 -8.61 -1.67 -27.54
C LEU A 454 -9.29 -1.28 -28.84
N SER A 455 -9.70 -2.26 -29.66
CA SER A 455 -10.40 -2.01 -30.92
C SER A 455 -11.83 -1.48 -30.73
N SER A 456 -12.42 -1.66 -29.56
CA SER A 456 -13.73 -1.13 -29.18
C SER A 456 -13.65 0.32 -28.63
N ALA A 457 -12.44 0.89 -28.50
CA ALA A 457 -12.24 2.23 -27.99
C ALA A 457 -12.93 3.27 -28.90
N PRO A 458 -13.61 4.29 -28.33
CA PRO A 458 -14.13 5.39 -29.10
C PRO A 458 -13.00 6.07 -29.87
N GLN A 459 -13.16 6.21 -31.17
CA GLN A 459 -12.19 6.99 -31.96
C GLN A 459 -12.29 8.46 -31.53
N PRO A 460 -11.17 9.19 -31.39
CA PRO A 460 -11.23 10.63 -31.14
C PRO A 460 -12.06 11.28 -32.26
N GLU A 461 -13.12 11.99 -31.88
CA GLU A 461 -13.79 12.84 -32.84
C GLU A 461 -12.75 13.82 -33.41
N GLU A 462 -12.56 13.83 -34.75
CA GLU A 462 -11.73 14.83 -35.42
C GLU A 462 -12.28 16.22 -35.05
N THR A 463 -11.55 16.92 -34.19
CA THR A 463 -11.89 18.32 -33.90
C THR A 463 -11.90 19.07 -35.26
N PRO A 464 -13.02 19.64 -35.67
CA PRO A 464 -13.04 20.37 -36.93
C PRO A 464 -11.98 21.46 -36.88
N ALA A 465 -11.15 21.54 -37.91
CA ALA A 465 -10.09 22.52 -38.01
C ALA A 465 -10.67 23.91 -37.71
N PRO A 466 -9.97 24.76 -36.93
CA PRO A 466 -10.46 26.11 -36.65
C PRO A 466 -10.73 26.81 -37.95
N THR A 467 -11.98 27.20 -38.18
CA THR A 467 -12.38 28.04 -39.34
C THR A 467 -11.58 29.32 -39.20
N GLU A 468 -10.73 29.58 -40.19
CA GLU A 468 -9.93 30.77 -40.30
C GLU A 468 -10.86 31.99 -40.13
N ALA A 469 -10.71 32.72 -39.02
CA ALA A 469 -11.48 33.92 -38.73
C ALA A 469 -11.17 34.93 -39.84
N ALA A 470 -12.19 35.29 -40.62
CA ALA A 470 -12.11 36.32 -41.63
C ALA A 470 -11.51 37.58 -41.01
N GLU A 471 -10.40 38.02 -41.59
CA GLU A 471 -9.66 39.22 -41.27
C GLU A 471 -10.61 40.44 -41.35
N ALA A 472 -10.97 41.00 -40.19
CA ALA A 472 -11.74 42.24 -40.12
C ALA A 472 -10.87 43.39 -40.59
N ALA A 473 -11.27 44.02 -41.68
CA ALA A 473 -10.66 45.22 -42.21
C ALA A 473 -10.60 46.36 -41.17
N PRO A 474 -9.55 47.18 -41.16
CA PRO A 474 -9.41 48.23 -40.17
C PRO A 474 -10.44 49.36 -40.44
N GLU A 475 -11.20 49.70 -39.44
CA GLU A 475 -12.14 50.81 -39.37
C GLU A 475 -11.37 52.14 -39.41
N GLU A 476 -11.63 52.90 -40.45
CA GLU A 476 -11.05 54.22 -40.75
C GLU A 476 -11.48 55.23 -39.67
N ALA A 477 -10.55 55.85 -38.99
CA ALA A 477 -10.79 56.85 -37.95
C ALA A 477 -11.31 58.17 -38.63
N ALA A 478 -12.50 58.63 -38.24
CA ALA A 478 -13.04 59.94 -38.56
C ALA A 478 -12.33 61.04 -37.72
N PRO A 479 -12.10 62.24 -38.31
CA PRO A 479 -11.44 63.34 -37.65
C PRO A 479 -12.37 64.11 -36.70
N ALA A 480 -11.80 64.55 -35.57
CA ALA A 480 -12.45 65.35 -34.55
C ALA A 480 -12.68 66.80 -35.09
N GLU A 481 -13.87 67.32 -34.82
CA GLU A 481 -14.12 68.76 -34.58
C GLU A 481 -14.63 68.94 -33.15
#